data_0192947791f922a35e7c85258c071b63
#
_entry.id   0192947791f922a35e7c85258c071b63
#
_cell.length_a   1.000
_cell.length_b   1.000
_cell.length_c   1.000
_cell.angle_alpha   90.00
_cell.angle_beta   90.00
_cell.angle_gamma   90.00
#
_symmetry.space_group_name_H-M   'P 1'
#
loop_
_entity.id
_entity.type
_entity.pdbx_description
1 polymer ?
#
loop_
_entity_poly.entity_id
_entity_poly.type
_entity_poly.pdbx_seq_one_letter_code
_entity_poly.pdbx_strand_id
1 'polypeptide(L)'
;MAAPSRLDSVISLAKRRGFVFQAGEIYGGSRSAWDYGPLGVELKENIKRQWWRTMVTGREDVVGLDSSVILPRRVWEASGHVEVFSDPLVECLNCHKRYRADHLEEEYEEKKGRAPENGLVDIVCVNCGTKGKWTEPKEFSGLLKTFLGPVDDEAGLHYLRPETAQGIFVNFANVLSAARMRPPFGIGQIGKSFRNEITPGNFIFRTREFEQMEMEFFVEPGTDEEWHQYWIDQRFNWYVDLGIDADNLRLFEHPKEKLSHYAKRTVDIEYRFGFSGSEFGELEGIANRTDFDLTTHSQHSGTDLSYFDQNKQERWVPYVIEPAAGLTRSVMAFLVDAYAEDEAPNTKGGVDKRTVLRLDRRLAPVKAAVLPLSRNEQLSPVARNLAAELRGFWNIDFDDAGAIGRRYRRQDEIGTPFCVTVDFDTLEDQAVTVRERDTMQQERVSLDKLRGYLGERLIGA
;
A
#
# COMPACT_ATOMS: atom_id res chain seq x y z
N MET A 1 19.63 -4.28 26.83
CA MET A 1 19.18 -4.27 25.43
C MET A 1 18.60 -2.89 25.19
N ALA A 2 18.89 -2.24 24.07
CA ALA A 2 18.23 -0.99 23.68
C ALA A 2 16.72 -1.23 23.53
N ALA A 3 15.90 -0.21 23.81
CA ALA A 3 14.46 -0.30 23.55
C ALA A 3 14.21 -0.56 22.06
N PRO A 4 13.21 -1.37 21.70
CA PRO A 4 12.88 -1.62 20.31
C PRO A 4 12.50 -0.29 19.62
N SER A 5 12.83 -0.16 18.35
CA SER A 5 12.35 0.97 17.55
C SER A 5 10.82 0.92 17.42
N ARG A 6 10.20 2.08 17.05
CA ARG A 6 8.76 2.12 16.75
C ARG A 6 8.40 1.08 15.69
N LEU A 7 9.21 0.99 14.65
CA LEU A 7 9.01 0.02 13.57
C LEU A 7 9.05 -1.42 14.07
N ASP A 8 10.03 -1.79 14.92
CA ASP A 8 10.11 -3.13 15.50
C ASP A 8 8.87 -3.46 16.33
N SER A 9 8.38 -2.49 17.09
CA SER A 9 7.16 -2.63 17.91
C SER A 9 5.93 -2.87 17.02
N VAL A 10 5.79 -2.13 15.93
CA VAL A 10 4.71 -2.31 14.94
C VAL A 10 4.79 -3.68 14.25
N ILE A 11 5.97 -4.10 13.82
CA ILE A 11 6.18 -5.41 13.19
C ILE A 11 5.79 -6.54 14.16
N SER A 12 6.21 -6.43 15.42
CA SER A 12 5.85 -7.39 16.47
C SER A 12 4.34 -7.43 16.70
N LEU A 13 3.68 -6.25 16.80
CA LEU A 13 2.24 -6.14 16.96
C LEU A 13 1.50 -6.76 15.76
N ALA A 14 1.91 -6.40 14.54
CA ALA A 14 1.28 -6.86 13.30
C ALA A 14 1.30 -8.38 13.17
N LYS A 15 2.42 -9.02 13.48
CA LYS A 15 2.54 -10.49 13.50
C LYS A 15 1.67 -11.11 14.60
N ARG A 16 1.79 -10.61 15.83
CA ARG A 16 1.07 -11.16 17.00
C ARG A 16 -0.44 -11.02 16.89
N ARG A 17 -0.93 -9.94 16.25
CA ARG A 17 -2.36 -9.66 16.10
C ARG A 17 -2.96 -10.16 14.78
N GLY A 18 -2.19 -10.79 13.92
CA GLY A 18 -2.69 -11.37 12.68
C GLY A 18 -3.01 -10.35 11.61
N PHE A 19 -2.21 -9.28 11.52
CA PHE A 19 -2.21 -8.42 10.33
C PHE A 19 -1.41 -9.08 9.21
N VAL A 20 -0.25 -9.66 9.53
CA VAL A 20 0.59 -10.36 8.55
C VAL A 20 1.23 -11.59 9.15
N PHE A 21 1.47 -12.60 8.30
CA PHE A 21 2.22 -13.81 8.59
C PHE A 21 3.31 -13.98 7.55
N GLN A 22 4.37 -14.69 7.89
CA GLN A 22 5.37 -15.06 6.90
C GLN A 22 4.80 -16.14 5.96
N ALA A 23 4.84 -15.90 4.64
CA ALA A 23 4.33 -16.86 3.68
C ALA A 23 5.08 -18.18 3.74
N GLY A 24 4.35 -19.29 3.79
CA GLY A 24 4.92 -20.63 3.87
C GLY A 24 5.65 -20.93 5.18
N GLU A 25 5.30 -20.33 6.30
CA GLU A 25 5.99 -20.42 7.59
C GLU A 25 6.21 -21.86 8.03
N ILE A 26 5.24 -22.75 7.83
CA ILE A 26 5.33 -24.19 8.18
C ILE A 26 6.42 -24.95 7.40
N TYR A 27 6.90 -24.37 6.29
CA TYR A 27 8.01 -24.89 5.48
C TYR A 27 9.31 -24.09 5.66
N GLY A 28 9.43 -23.32 6.75
CA GLY A 28 10.57 -22.46 7.04
C GLY A 28 10.44 -21.03 6.55
N GLY A 29 9.33 -20.71 5.90
CA GLY A 29 9.01 -19.38 5.40
C GLY A 29 9.77 -18.99 4.13
N SER A 30 9.11 -18.21 3.27
CA SER A 30 9.75 -17.59 2.10
C SER A 30 10.28 -16.21 2.48
N ARG A 31 11.53 -15.93 2.13
CA ARG A 31 12.15 -14.63 2.46
C ARG A 31 11.41 -13.48 1.77
N SER A 32 10.98 -12.50 2.59
CA SER A 32 10.27 -11.31 2.13
C SER A 32 9.01 -11.60 1.30
N ALA A 33 8.32 -12.69 1.64
CA ALA A 33 6.97 -12.98 1.21
C ALA A 33 6.05 -13.02 2.44
N TRP A 34 4.88 -12.40 2.32
CA TRP A 34 3.98 -12.17 3.43
C TRP A 34 2.54 -12.48 3.03
N ASP A 35 1.84 -13.15 3.92
CA ASP A 35 0.40 -13.38 3.84
C ASP A 35 -0.31 -12.36 4.74
N TYR A 36 -1.43 -11.82 4.27
CA TYR A 36 -2.27 -10.95 5.08
C TYR A 36 -3.24 -11.80 5.88
N GLY A 37 -3.12 -11.71 7.21
CA GLY A 37 -4.02 -12.38 8.13
C GLY A 37 -5.39 -11.70 8.23
N PRO A 38 -6.28 -12.18 9.13
CA PRO A 38 -7.67 -11.70 9.21
C PRO A 38 -7.81 -10.18 9.39
N LEU A 39 -6.95 -9.56 10.20
CA LEU A 39 -6.97 -8.10 10.38
C LEU A 39 -6.27 -7.37 9.23
N GLY A 40 -5.24 -7.98 8.66
CA GLY A 40 -4.49 -7.38 7.55
C GLY A 40 -5.29 -7.31 6.27
N VAL A 41 -6.04 -8.34 5.93
CA VAL A 41 -6.90 -8.33 4.75
C VAL A 41 -8.00 -7.28 4.87
N GLU A 42 -8.62 -7.13 6.04
CA GLU A 42 -9.65 -6.11 6.26
C GLU A 42 -9.06 -4.68 6.17
N LEU A 43 -7.89 -4.43 6.78
CA LEU A 43 -7.20 -3.15 6.65
C LEU A 43 -6.89 -2.84 5.18
N LYS A 44 -6.33 -3.82 4.46
CA LYS A 44 -5.99 -3.69 3.04
C LYS A 44 -7.22 -3.40 2.18
N GLU A 45 -8.32 -4.12 2.36
CA GLU A 45 -9.56 -3.89 1.62
C GLU A 45 -10.21 -2.54 1.97
N ASN A 46 -10.09 -2.08 3.21
CA ASN A 46 -10.56 -0.74 3.59
C ASN A 46 -9.75 0.37 2.91
N ILE A 47 -8.41 0.24 2.81
CA ILE A 47 -7.55 1.17 2.07
C ILE A 47 -7.93 1.19 0.58
N LYS A 48 -8.06 0.03 -0.06
CA LYS A 48 -8.53 -0.09 -1.45
C LYS A 48 -9.86 0.62 -1.66
N ARG A 49 -10.82 0.40 -0.75
CA ARG A 49 -12.16 1.00 -0.83
C ARG A 49 -12.11 2.53 -0.74
N GLN A 50 -11.27 3.09 0.14
CA GLN A 50 -11.08 4.54 0.23
C GLN A 50 -10.41 5.08 -1.04
N TRP A 51 -9.37 4.41 -1.56
CA TRP A 51 -8.72 4.81 -2.80
C TRP A 51 -9.70 4.76 -3.98
N TRP A 52 -10.41 3.65 -4.15
CA TRP A 52 -11.37 3.46 -5.24
C TRP A 52 -12.49 4.49 -5.20
N ARG A 53 -12.97 4.79 -4.00
CA ARG A 53 -14.01 5.79 -3.80
C ARG A 53 -13.56 7.19 -4.21
N THR A 54 -12.35 7.59 -3.83
CA THR A 54 -11.83 8.94 -4.11
C THR A 54 -11.29 9.09 -5.52
N MET A 55 -10.70 8.04 -6.07
CA MET A 55 -10.04 8.09 -7.37
C MET A 55 -10.95 7.68 -8.54
N VAL A 56 -11.94 6.82 -8.30
CA VAL A 56 -12.77 6.26 -9.37
C VAL A 56 -14.25 6.62 -9.18
N THR A 57 -14.92 6.02 -8.20
CA THR A 57 -16.40 6.14 -8.10
C THR A 57 -16.89 7.49 -7.60
N GLY A 58 -16.08 8.29 -6.97
CA GLY A 58 -16.38 9.65 -6.52
C GLY A 58 -16.10 10.74 -7.57
N ARG A 59 -15.70 10.34 -8.80
CA ARG A 59 -15.33 11.25 -9.89
C ARG A 59 -16.12 10.94 -11.15
N GLU A 60 -16.34 11.97 -11.97
CA GLU A 60 -16.99 11.85 -13.28
C GLU A 60 -15.97 11.57 -14.39
N ASP A 61 -14.71 11.90 -14.15
CA ASP A 61 -13.62 11.89 -15.11
C ASP A 61 -12.67 10.68 -14.95
N VAL A 62 -13.01 9.68 -14.11
CA VAL A 62 -12.20 8.47 -13.94
C VAL A 62 -13.08 7.23 -13.98
N VAL A 63 -12.63 6.21 -14.69
CA VAL A 63 -13.28 4.88 -14.78
C VAL A 63 -12.34 3.79 -14.31
N GLY A 64 -12.88 2.64 -13.94
CA GLY A 64 -12.11 1.50 -13.47
C GLY A 64 -11.78 0.49 -14.55
N LEU A 65 -10.66 -0.20 -14.39
CA LEU A 65 -10.23 -1.35 -15.19
C LEU A 65 -9.65 -2.44 -14.29
N ASP A 66 -9.78 -3.69 -14.69
CA ASP A 66 -9.04 -4.82 -14.13
C ASP A 66 -8.43 -5.62 -15.29
N SER A 67 -7.14 -5.41 -15.54
CA SER A 67 -6.42 -6.06 -16.63
C SER A 67 -5.70 -7.32 -16.16
N SER A 68 -5.35 -8.20 -17.11
CA SER A 68 -4.67 -9.46 -16.84
C SER A 68 -3.30 -9.27 -16.19
N VAL A 69 -2.99 -10.17 -15.22
CA VAL A 69 -1.67 -10.23 -14.58
C VAL A 69 -0.59 -10.75 -15.53
N ILE A 70 -0.93 -11.74 -16.35
CA ILE A 70 -0.03 -12.34 -17.32
C ILE A 70 -0.27 -11.66 -18.66
N LEU A 71 0.76 -11.00 -19.19
CA LEU A 71 0.72 -10.29 -20.45
C LEU A 71 1.78 -10.84 -21.44
N PRO A 72 1.50 -10.77 -22.76
CA PRO A 72 2.44 -11.19 -23.79
C PRO A 72 3.75 -10.42 -23.72
N ARG A 73 4.86 -11.07 -24.04
CA ARG A 73 6.21 -10.50 -24.12
C ARG A 73 6.26 -9.17 -24.88
N ARG A 74 5.53 -9.07 -26.00
CA ARG A 74 5.50 -7.86 -26.84
C ARG A 74 5.04 -6.59 -26.12
N VAL A 75 4.19 -6.70 -25.10
CA VAL A 75 3.79 -5.55 -24.29
C VAL A 75 4.98 -4.99 -23.53
N TRP A 76 5.83 -5.86 -22.99
CA TRP A 76 7.00 -5.49 -22.19
C TRP A 76 8.20 -5.09 -23.06
N GLU A 77 8.27 -5.56 -24.28
CA GLU A 77 9.20 -5.06 -25.30
C GLU A 77 8.82 -3.64 -25.73
N ALA A 78 7.54 -3.39 -26.00
CA ALA A 78 7.04 -2.06 -26.36
C ALA A 78 7.28 -1.01 -25.28
N SER A 79 7.03 -1.35 -24.02
CA SER A 79 7.24 -0.46 -22.87
C SER A 79 8.72 -0.31 -22.46
N GLY A 80 9.64 -1.06 -23.10
CA GLY A 80 11.07 -1.05 -22.76
C GLY A 80 11.48 -1.91 -21.56
N HIS A 81 10.54 -2.51 -20.81
CA HIS A 81 10.86 -3.30 -19.60
C HIS A 81 11.76 -4.50 -19.88
N VAL A 82 11.68 -5.13 -21.07
CA VAL A 82 12.57 -6.26 -21.39
C VAL A 82 14.02 -5.83 -21.51
N GLU A 83 14.27 -4.60 -21.96
CA GLU A 83 15.61 -4.07 -22.22
C GLU A 83 16.21 -3.37 -20.98
N VAL A 84 15.41 -2.57 -20.27
CA VAL A 84 15.93 -1.69 -19.20
C VAL A 84 15.64 -2.20 -17.79
N PHE A 85 14.74 -3.19 -17.62
CA PHE A 85 14.39 -3.70 -16.29
C PHE A 85 15.33 -4.83 -15.87
N SER A 86 16.63 -4.55 -15.97
CA SER A 86 17.72 -5.42 -15.52
C SER A 86 18.69 -4.63 -14.64
N ASP A 87 19.22 -5.30 -13.64
CA ASP A 87 20.15 -4.74 -12.67
C ASP A 87 21.50 -5.47 -12.75
N PRO A 88 22.64 -4.77 -12.66
CA PRO A 88 23.93 -5.42 -12.57
C PRO A 88 24.11 -6.08 -11.20
N LEU A 89 23.98 -7.41 -11.14
CA LEU A 89 24.10 -8.21 -9.93
C LEU A 89 25.54 -8.65 -9.70
N VAL A 90 26.04 -8.45 -8.48
CA VAL A 90 27.31 -8.98 -8.00
C VAL A 90 27.13 -9.80 -6.72
N GLU A 91 27.98 -10.80 -6.53
CA GLU A 91 28.05 -11.61 -5.31
C GLU A 91 29.37 -11.39 -4.59
N CYS A 92 29.31 -11.20 -3.27
CA CYS A 92 30.52 -11.18 -2.46
C CYS A 92 31.11 -12.59 -2.37
N LEU A 93 32.32 -12.79 -2.86
CA LEU A 93 33.00 -14.10 -2.89
C LEU A 93 33.33 -14.67 -1.49
N ASN A 94 33.17 -13.86 -0.43
CA ASN A 94 33.44 -14.31 0.93
C ASN A 94 32.17 -14.74 1.70
N CYS A 95 31.07 -13.97 1.59
CA CYS A 95 29.84 -14.26 2.35
C CYS A 95 28.66 -14.67 1.48
N HIS A 96 28.86 -14.75 0.17
CA HIS A 96 27.86 -15.15 -0.84
C HIS A 96 26.57 -14.33 -0.84
N LYS A 97 26.59 -13.13 -0.25
CA LYS A 97 25.48 -12.19 -0.37
C LYS A 97 25.58 -11.42 -1.67
N ARG A 98 24.41 -11.17 -2.26
CA ARG A 98 24.25 -10.52 -3.55
C ARG A 98 23.78 -9.09 -3.37
N TYR A 99 24.26 -8.21 -4.26
CA TYR A 99 24.01 -6.77 -4.26
C TYR A 99 23.92 -6.24 -5.68
N ARG A 100 23.27 -5.11 -5.85
CA ARG A 100 23.36 -4.34 -7.10
C ARG A 100 24.71 -3.63 -7.12
N ALA A 101 25.42 -3.76 -8.21
CA ALA A 101 26.75 -3.13 -8.36
C ALA A 101 26.65 -1.61 -8.34
N ASP A 102 25.70 -1.06 -9.07
CA ASP A 102 25.42 0.38 -9.14
C ASP A 102 25.12 1.00 -7.77
N HIS A 103 24.27 0.36 -6.96
CA HIS A 103 24.00 0.83 -5.59
C HIS A 103 25.23 0.79 -4.68
N LEU A 104 26.09 -0.21 -4.83
CA LEU A 104 27.32 -0.27 -4.05
C LEU A 104 28.27 0.88 -4.42
N GLU A 105 28.32 1.27 -5.69
CA GLU A 105 29.10 2.39 -6.18
C GLU A 105 28.52 3.73 -5.73
N GLU A 106 27.18 3.93 -5.81
CA GLU A 106 26.49 5.10 -5.29
C GLU A 106 26.73 5.27 -3.77
N GLU A 107 26.53 4.21 -2.97
CA GLU A 107 26.79 4.27 -1.52
C GLU A 107 28.27 4.58 -1.18
N TYR A 108 29.20 4.11 -2.00
CA TYR A 108 30.61 4.43 -1.83
C TYR A 108 30.86 5.90 -2.10
N GLU A 109 30.29 6.43 -3.18
CA GLU A 109 30.41 7.85 -3.55
C GLU A 109 29.81 8.77 -2.49
N GLU A 110 28.61 8.46 -2.00
CA GLU A 110 27.98 9.19 -0.89
C GLU A 110 28.84 9.22 0.37
N LYS A 111 29.46 8.08 0.75
CA LYS A 111 30.28 7.96 1.95
C LYS A 111 31.66 8.58 1.80
N LYS A 112 32.21 8.63 0.59
CA LYS A 112 33.59 9.07 0.32
C LYS A 112 33.68 10.42 -0.38
N GLY A 113 32.57 10.95 -0.91
CA GLY A 113 32.52 12.19 -1.68
C GLY A 113 33.17 12.06 -3.07
N ARG A 114 33.43 10.84 -3.55
CA ARG A 114 33.99 10.55 -4.87
C ARG A 114 33.64 9.14 -5.33
N ALA A 115 33.55 8.94 -6.62
CA ALA A 115 33.38 7.63 -7.22
C ALA A 115 34.56 6.68 -6.94
N PRO A 116 34.37 5.35 -6.91
CA PRO A 116 35.45 4.41 -6.75
C PRO A 116 36.39 4.41 -7.98
N GLU A 117 37.71 4.60 -7.78
CA GLU A 117 38.70 4.72 -8.88
C GLU A 117 38.87 3.39 -9.65
N ASN A 118 38.77 2.25 -8.93
CA ASN A 118 38.92 0.91 -9.50
C ASN A 118 37.60 0.12 -9.46
N GLY A 119 36.44 0.82 -9.47
CA GLY A 119 35.14 0.19 -9.40
C GLY A 119 34.96 -0.66 -8.13
N LEU A 120 34.33 -1.82 -8.26
CA LEU A 120 33.99 -2.69 -7.13
C LEU A 120 35.22 -3.18 -6.30
N VAL A 121 36.43 -3.12 -6.84
CA VAL A 121 37.63 -3.52 -6.10
C VAL A 121 37.92 -2.58 -4.91
N ASP A 122 37.48 -1.34 -4.98
CA ASP A 122 37.60 -0.37 -3.90
C ASP A 122 36.52 -0.51 -2.82
N ILE A 123 35.49 -1.23 -3.10
CA ILE A 123 34.28 -1.32 -2.27
C ILE A 123 34.35 -2.46 -1.27
N VAL A 124 33.98 -2.17 -0.04
CA VAL A 124 33.91 -3.13 1.09
C VAL A 124 32.51 -3.72 1.17
N CYS A 125 32.44 -5.05 1.29
CA CYS A 125 31.15 -5.70 1.50
C CYS A 125 30.49 -5.24 2.81
N VAL A 126 29.32 -4.65 2.72
CA VAL A 126 28.58 -4.11 3.88
C VAL A 126 28.17 -5.17 4.90
N ASN A 127 28.14 -6.47 4.51
CA ASN A 127 27.80 -7.56 5.40
C ASN A 127 28.98 -8.17 6.14
N CYS A 128 30.11 -8.41 5.45
CA CYS A 128 31.24 -9.16 6.04
C CYS A 128 32.55 -8.37 6.13
N GLY A 129 32.58 -7.11 5.67
CA GLY A 129 33.75 -6.24 5.72
C GLY A 129 34.89 -6.62 4.75
N THR A 130 34.72 -7.59 3.88
CA THR A 130 35.75 -7.98 2.90
C THR A 130 35.79 -6.96 1.76
N LYS A 131 37.00 -6.43 1.45
CA LYS A 131 37.20 -5.46 0.39
C LYS A 131 37.50 -6.15 -0.95
N GLY A 132 36.88 -5.67 -2.04
CA GLY A 132 37.29 -5.95 -3.42
C GLY A 132 37.13 -7.39 -3.89
N LYS A 133 36.33 -8.21 -3.18
CA LYS A 133 36.10 -9.61 -3.56
C LYS A 133 34.68 -9.80 -4.06
N TRP A 134 34.45 -9.45 -5.31
CA TRP A 134 33.16 -9.52 -5.99
C TRP A 134 33.24 -10.41 -7.23
N THR A 135 32.13 -11.01 -7.61
CA THR A 135 31.98 -11.61 -8.95
C THR A 135 31.96 -10.52 -10.01
N GLU A 136 32.19 -10.89 -11.26
CA GLU A 136 31.83 -10.03 -12.37
C GLU A 136 30.34 -9.72 -12.33
N PRO A 137 29.93 -8.48 -12.67
CA PRO A 137 28.52 -8.11 -12.79
C PRO A 137 27.81 -8.98 -13.83
N LYS A 138 26.62 -9.48 -13.45
CA LYS A 138 25.74 -10.21 -14.37
C LYS A 138 24.40 -9.54 -14.42
N GLU A 139 23.86 -9.39 -15.61
CA GLU A 139 22.51 -8.88 -15.82
C GLU A 139 21.48 -9.77 -15.10
N PHE A 140 20.68 -9.15 -14.27
CA PHE A 140 19.63 -9.81 -13.50
C PHE A 140 18.29 -9.19 -13.87
N SER A 141 17.43 -9.98 -14.52
CA SER A 141 16.11 -9.50 -14.91
C SER A 141 15.19 -9.32 -13.70
N GLY A 142 14.64 -8.12 -13.55
CA GLY A 142 13.59 -7.79 -12.59
C GLY A 142 12.23 -8.38 -12.96
N LEU A 143 12.04 -8.87 -14.21
CA LEU A 143 10.81 -9.48 -14.66
C LEU A 143 10.73 -10.96 -14.22
N LEU A 144 9.56 -11.35 -13.69
CA LEU A 144 9.23 -12.75 -13.44
C LEU A 144 8.61 -13.39 -14.67
N LYS A 145 9.25 -14.46 -15.17
CA LYS A 145 8.85 -15.20 -16.37
C LYS A 145 7.90 -16.35 -16.03
N THR A 146 7.00 -16.64 -16.96
CA THR A 146 6.18 -17.85 -16.96
C THR A 146 5.99 -18.34 -18.40
N PHE A 147 5.56 -19.60 -18.56
CA PHE A 147 5.27 -20.17 -19.86
C PHE A 147 3.80 -20.57 -19.93
N LEU A 148 3.13 -20.22 -21.02
CA LEU A 148 1.77 -20.65 -21.32
C LEU A 148 1.81 -21.67 -22.46
N GLY A 149 1.07 -22.75 -22.29
CA GLY A 149 1.04 -23.83 -23.25
C GLY A 149 1.73 -25.10 -22.76
N PRO A 150 1.80 -26.16 -23.58
CA PRO A 150 2.28 -27.47 -23.17
C PRO A 150 3.82 -27.61 -23.18
N VAL A 151 4.53 -26.62 -23.74
CA VAL A 151 5.99 -26.65 -23.91
C VAL A 151 6.59 -25.33 -23.45
N ASP A 152 7.70 -25.41 -22.72
CA ASP A 152 8.47 -24.23 -22.29
C ASP A 152 9.37 -23.77 -23.44
N ASP A 153 8.82 -22.98 -24.35
CA ASP A 153 9.53 -22.44 -25.52
C ASP A 153 9.33 -20.89 -25.61
N GLU A 154 10.04 -20.26 -26.53
CA GLU A 154 9.97 -18.81 -26.75
C GLU A 154 8.55 -18.33 -27.15
N ALA A 155 7.76 -19.18 -27.81
CA ALA A 155 6.40 -18.84 -28.22
C ALA A 155 5.44 -18.78 -27.00
N GLY A 156 5.69 -19.62 -26.01
CA GLY A 156 4.94 -19.67 -24.75
C GLY A 156 5.41 -18.66 -23.70
N LEU A 157 6.52 -17.94 -23.93
CA LEU A 157 7.08 -17.03 -22.94
C LEU A 157 6.17 -15.81 -22.67
N HIS A 158 5.75 -15.68 -21.43
CA HIS A 158 4.97 -14.58 -20.88
C HIS A 158 5.63 -14.03 -19.62
N TYR A 159 5.18 -12.86 -19.18
CA TYR A 159 5.67 -12.26 -17.95
C TYR A 159 4.51 -11.96 -16.99
N LEU A 160 4.77 -12.13 -15.70
CA LEU A 160 3.94 -11.53 -14.66
C LEU A 160 4.22 -10.02 -14.65
N ARG A 161 3.18 -9.21 -14.70
CA ARG A 161 3.32 -7.74 -14.79
C ARG A 161 4.15 -7.16 -13.63
N PRO A 162 5.16 -6.32 -13.89
CA PRO A 162 5.93 -5.60 -12.86
C PRO A 162 5.22 -4.33 -12.37
N GLU A 163 4.16 -3.91 -13.10
CA GLU A 163 3.32 -2.74 -12.81
C GLU A 163 1.93 -2.93 -13.43
N THR A 164 0.97 -2.16 -12.97
CA THR A 164 -0.40 -2.21 -13.51
C THR A 164 -0.64 -1.26 -14.69
N ALA A 165 0.24 -0.28 -14.91
CA ALA A 165 0.14 0.76 -15.94
C ALA A 165 -0.03 0.21 -17.37
N GLN A 166 0.81 -0.75 -17.78
CA GLN A 166 0.82 -1.24 -19.14
C GLN A 166 -0.51 -1.90 -19.56
N GLY A 167 -1.18 -2.55 -18.59
CA GLY A 167 -2.52 -3.08 -18.82
C GLY A 167 -3.55 -1.98 -19.11
N ILE A 168 -3.36 -0.79 -18.59
CA ILE A 168 -4.21 0.37 -18.85
C ILE A 168 -3.93 0.91 -20.25
N PHE A 169 -2.67 1.12 -20.63
CA PHE A 169 -2.30 1.67 -21.94
C PHE A 169 -2.77 0.81 -23.10
N VAL A 170 -2.60 -0.51 -23.02
CA VAL A 170 -3.06 -1.41 -24.09
C VAL A 170 -4.59 -1.49 -24.19
N ASN A 171 -5.32 -1.06 -23.18
CA ASN A 171 -6.78 -0.97 -23.17
C ASN A 171 -7.32 0.45 -23.38
N PHE A 172 -6.46 1.44 -23.60
CA PHE A 172 -6.87 2.83 -23.75
C PHE A 172 -8.01 3.02 -24.77
N ALA A 173 -7.84 2.53 -25.99
CA ALA A 173 -8.85 2.67 -27.05
C ALA A 173 -10.17 1.94 -26.71
N ASN A 174 -10.07 0.76 -26.08
CA ASN A 174 -11.24 -0.01 -25.63
C ASN A 174 -12.06 0.78 -24.60
N VAL A 175 -11.38 1.31 -23.58
CA VAL A 175 -12.03 2.05 -22.49
C VAL A 175 -12.57 3.40 -22.99
N LEU A 176 -11.78 4.13 -23.78
CA LEU A 176 -12.20 5.40 -24.40
C LEU A 176 -13.52 5.24 -25.14
N SER A 177 -13.62 4.18 -25.96
CA SER A 177 -14.83 3.88 -26.76
C SER A 177 -15.98 3.39 -25.91
N ALA A 178 -15.75 2.36 -25.06
CA ALA A 178 -16.80 1.70 -24.30
C ALA A 178 -17.41 2.62 -23.23
N ALA A 179 -16.59 3.41 -22.54
CA ALA A 179 -17.02 4.35 -21.51
C ALA A 179 -17.39 5.74 -22.08
N ARG A 180 -17.16 5.99 -23.38
CA ARG A 180 -17.42 7.28 -24.03
C ARG A 180 -16.68 8.45 -23.38
N MET A 181 -15.48 8.18 -22.88
CA MET A 181 -14.67 9.18 -22.21
C MET A 181 -14.05 10.17 -23.19
N ARG A 182 -13.66 11.33 -22.65
CA ARG A 182 -12.94 12.39 -23.38
C ARG A 182 -11.84 12.94 -22.46
N PRO A 183 -10.63 13.19 -22.96
CA PRO A 183 -9.61 13.86 -22.15
C PRO A 183 -10.08 15.28 -21.71
N PRO A 184 -9.79 15.69 -20.44
CA PRO A 184 -9.03 14.93 -19.46
C PRO A 184 -9.87 13.81 -18.83
N PHE A 185 -9.34 12.59 -18.77
CA PHE A 185 -9.96 11.49 -18.03
C PHE A 185 -8.92 10.47 -17.56
N GLY A 186 -9.27 9.68 -16.55
CA GLY A 186 -8.40 8.64 -15.99
C GLY A 186 -8.96 7.23 -16.07
N ILE A 187 -8.05 6.26 -16.03
CA ILE A 187 -8.37 4.83 -15.88
C ILE A 187 -7.63 4.33 -14.66
N GLY A 188 -8.38 3.96 -13.61
CA GLY A 188 -7.82 3.45 -12.36
C GLY A 188 -7.84 1.93 -12.28
N GLN A 189 -6.82 1.35 -11.65
CA GLN A 189 -6.70 -0.07 -11.42
C GLN A 189 -6.09 -0.37 -10.06
N ILE A 190 -6.56 -1.42 -9.41
CA ILE A 190 -5.91 -2.01 -8.23
C ILE A 190 -5.56 -3.44 -8.57
N GLY A 191 -4.31 -3.84 -8.35
CA GLY A 191 -3.93 -5.20 -8.66
C GLY A 191 -2.55 -5.60 -8.19
N LYS A 192 -2.29 -6.90 -8.21
CA LYS A 192 -0.97 -7.45 -7.93
C LYS A 192 0.02 -7.16 -9.03
N SER A 193 1.26 -6.87 -8.61
CA SER A 193 2.42 -6.71 -9.46
C SER A 193 3.59 -7.51 -8.89
N PHE A 194 4.57 -7.83 -9.73
CA PHE A 194 5.61 -8.79 -9.43
C PHE A 194 6.96 -8.27 -9.90
N ARG A 195 7.91 -8.14 -8.97
CA ARG A 195 9.29 -7.74 -9.29
C ARG A 195 10.25 -8.72 -8.66
N ASN A 196 11.20 -9.23 -9.44
CA ASN A 196 12.21 -10.16 -8.95
C ASN A 196 13.29 -9.39 -8.19
N GLU A 197 12.95 -8.88 -7.02
CA GLU A 197 13.83 -8.07 -6.18
C GLU A 197 15.10 -8.84 -5.77
N ILE A 198 16.26 -8.23 -5.94
CA ILE A 198 17.57 -8.77 -5.50
C ILE A 198 17.67 -8.73 -3.98
N THR A 199 17.33 -7.59 -3.38
CA THR A 199 17.40 -7.33 -1.94
C THR A 199 16.03 -6.99 -1.36
N PRO A 200 15.08 -7.96 -1.36
CA PRO A 200 13.81 -7.72 -0.71
C PRO A 200 13.99 -7.58 0.80
N GLY A 201 13.19 -6.74 1.45
CA GLY A 201 13.35 -6.50 2.88
C GLY A 201 12.47 -5.40 3.45
N ASN A 202 12.83 -4.96 4.65
CA ASN A 202 12.09 -3.96 5.41
C ASN A 202 10.61 -4.35 5.60
N PHE A 203 10.38 -5.57 6.12
CA PHE A 203 9.06 -6.12 6.35
C PHE A 203 8.24 -6.17 5.04
N ILE A 204 7.04 -5.56 4.98
CA ILE A 204 6.19 -5.52 3.79
C ILE A 204 6.49 -4.35 2.85
N PHE A 205 7.57 -3.58 3.08
CA PHE A 205 7.93 -2.43 2.26
C PHE A 205 8.45 -2.83 0.88
N ARG A 206 9.33 -3.84 0.81
CA ARG A 206 9.92 -4.33 -0.45
C ARG A 206 9.78 -5.84 -0.55
N THR A 207 8.82 -6.28 -1.34
CA THR A 207 8.43 -7.68 -1.56
C THR A 207 8.43 -7.99 -3.06
N ARG A 208 8.56 -9.26 -3.44
CA ARG A 208 8.51 -9.68 -4.85
C ARG A 208 7.10 -9.71 -5.43
N GLU A 209 6.12 -9.97 -4.59
CA GLU A 209 4.70 -9.87 -4.90
C GLU A 209 4.11 -8.75 -4.04
N PHE A 210 3.48 -7.77 -4.66
CA PHE A 210 2.89 -6.61 -3.98
C PHE A 210 1.61 -6.18 -4.70
N GLU A 211 0.88 -5.24 -4.15
CA GLU A 211 -0.28 -4.63 -4.81
C GLU A 211 -0.05 -3.15 -5.03
N GLN A 212 -0.50 -2.69 -6.20
CA GLN A 212 -0.52 -1.27 -6.58
C GLN A 212 -1.96 -0.78 -6.69
N MET A 213 -2.14 0.51 -6.42
CA MET A 213 -3.32 1.31 -6.72
C MET A 213 -2.84 2.40 -7.67
N GLU A 214 -3.15 2.28 -8.94
CA GLU A 214 -2.54 3.06 -10.02
C GLU A 214 -3.62 3.65 -10.91
N MET A 215 -3.42 4.86 -11.40
CA MET A 215 -4.33 5.53 -12.30
C MET A 215 -3.53 6.26 -13.37
N GLU A 216 -3.91 6.04 -14.63
CA GLU A 216 -3.38 6.78 -15.77
C GLU A 216 -4.37 7.87 -16.16
N PHE A 217 -3.97 9.12 -15.98
CA PHE A 217 -4.81 10.28 -16.30
C PHE A 217 -4.37 10.92 -17.60
N PHE A 218 -5.22 10.82 -18.60
CA PHE A 218 -4.96 11.23 -19.98
C PHE A 218 -5.37 12.68 -20.20
N VAL A 219 -4.43 13.53 -20.61
CA VAL A 219 -4.60 14.96 -20.74
C VAL A 219 -4.17 15.48 -22.13
N GLU A 220 -4.64 16.64 -22.51
CA GLU A 220 -4.17 17.33 -23.71
C GLU A 220 -2.71 17.77 -23.55
N PRO A 221 -1.83 17.54 -24.55
CA PRO A 221 -0.46 18.03 -24.53
C PRO A 221 -0.39 19.54 -24.24
N GLY A 222 0.50 19.92 -23.31
CA GLY A 222 0.64 21.31 -22.86
C GLY A 222 -0.18 21.67 -21.63
N THR A 223 -1.08 20.79 -21.15
CA THR A 223 -1.80 20.95 -19.87
C THR A 223 -1.23 20.02 -18.79
N ASP A 224 -0.25 19.23 -19.13
CA ASP A 224 0.33 18.15 -18.32
C ASP A 224 0.98 18.63 -17.01
N GLU A 225 1.61 19.82 -17.00
CA GLU A 225 2.26 20.33 -15.79
C GLU A 225 1.24 20.76 -14.73
N GLU A 226 0.13 21.36 -15.15
CA GLU A 226 -0.97 21.76 -14.26
C GLU A 226 -1.65 20.53 -13.66
N TRP A 227 -1.95 19.52 -14.49
CA TRP A 227 -2.53 18.26 -14.03
C TRP A 227 -1.59 17.46 -13.15
N HIS A 228 -0.29 17.49 -13.42
CA HIS A 228 0.71 16.84 -12.56
C HIS A 228 0.70 17.44 -11.14
N GLN A 229 0.73 18.78 -11.04
CA GLN A 229 0.65 19.44 -9.74
C GLN A 229 -0.69 19.17 -9.03
N TYR A 230 -1.81 19.20 -9.76
CA TYR A 230 -3.11 18.86 -9.22
C TYR A 230 -3.11 17.46 -8.57
N TRP A 231 -2.57 16.45 -9.26
CA TRP A 231 -2.53 15.09 -8.73
C TRP A 231 -1.57 14.94 -7.55
N ILE A 232 -0.43 15.64 -7.51
CA ILE A 232 0.45 15.68 -6.34
C ILE A 232 -0.33 16.15 -5.11
N ASP A 233 -1.05 17.28 -5.21
CA ASP A 233 -1.81 17.86 -4.10
C ASP A 233 -2.96 16.94 -3.67
N GLN A 234 -3.70 16.37 -4.62
CA GLN A 234 -4.80 15.44 -4.33
C GLN A 234 -4.31 14.20 -3.60
N ARG A 235 -3.19 13.64 -4.04
CA ARG A 235 -2.66 12.40 -3.44
C ARG A 235 -2.05 12.63 -2.07
N PHE A 236 -1.30 13.70 -1.89
CA PHE A 236 -0.77 14.08 -0.57
C PHE A 236 -1.91 14.28 0.45
N ASN A 237 -2.92 15.06 0.08
CA ASN A 237 -4.06 15.33 0.95
C ASN A 237 -4.88 14.08 1.28
N TRP A 238 -4.93 13.07 0.39
CA TRP A 238 -5.62 11.81 0.64
C TRP A 238 -5.01 11.02 1.81
N TYR A 239 -3.70 11.00 1.94
CA TYR A 239 -3.03 10.37 3.08
C TYR A 239 -3.30 11.10 4.38
N VAL A 240 -3.25 12.43 4.35
CA VAL A 240 -3.53 13.28 5.53
C VAL A 240 -5.00 13.13 5.97
N ASP A 241 -5.94 13.14 5.02
CA ASP A 241 -7.38 12.93 5.30
C ASP A 241 -7.66 11.55 5.95
N LEU A 242 -6.88 10.53 5.63
CA LEU A 242 -6.97 9.20 6.22
C LEU A 242 -6.13 9.04 7.50
N GLY A 243 -5.61 10.12 8.06
CA GLY A 243 -5.02 10.17 9.39
C GLY A 243 -3.50 10.02 9.45
N ILE A 244 -2.79 10.03 8.32
CA ILE A 244 -1.33 10.15 8.34
C ILE A 244 -0.95 11.57 8.79
N ASP A 245 -0.07 11.67 9.77
CA ASP A 245 0.47 12.97 10.20
C ASP A 245 1.29 13.58 9.05
N ALA A 246 0.92 14.82 8.67
CA ALA A 246 1.59 15.54 7.58
C ALA A 246 3.10 15.74 7.83
N ASP A 247 3.52 15.84 9.10
CA ASP A 247 4.94 15.95 9.47
C ASP A 247 5.73 14.65 9.20
N ASN A 248 5.05 13.54 8.97
CA ASN A 248 5.64 12.25 8.57
C ASN A 248 5.66 12.05 7.06
N LEU A 249 5.13 12.99 6.28
CA LEU A 249 5.15 12.97 4.81
C LEU A 249 6.12 14.03 4.28
N ARG A 250 6.70 13.78 3.13
CA ARG A 250 7.39 14.79 2.34
C ARG A 250 7.21 14.54 0.85
N LEU A 251 7.34 15.60 0.06
CA LEU A 251 7.45 15.50 -1.39
C LEU A 251 8.94 15.44 -1.77
N PHE A 252 9.29 14.46 -2.57
CA PHE A 252 10.64 14.30 -3.12
C PHE A 252 10.57 14.37 -4.64
N GLU A 253 11.08 15.46 -5.21
CA GLU A 253 11.20 15.63 -6.65
C GLU A 253 12.47 14.97 -7.17
N HIS A 254 12.33 14.06 -8.13
CA HIS A 254 13.47 13.37 -8.72
C HIS A 254 14.35 14.31 -9.54
N PRO A 255 15.68 14.31 -9.34
CA PRO A 255 16.59 15.03 -10.22
C PRO A 255 16.50 14.47 -11.64
N LYS A 256 16.71 15.33 -12.64
CA LYS A 256 16.54 14.96 -14.06
C LYS A 256 17.34 13.74 -14.49
N GLU A 257 18.51 13.56 -13.89
CA GLU A 257 19.44 12.45 -14.19
C GLU A 257 18.94 11.10 -13.68
N LYS A 258 17.99 11.11 -12.74
CA LYS A 258 17.41 9.91 -12.12
C LYS A 258 15.97 9.62 -12.60
N LEU A 259 15.46 10.39 -13.56
CA LEU A 259 14.13 10.13 -14.13
C LEU A 259 14.12 8.86 -14.95
N SER A 260 13.02 8.13 -14.88
CA SER A 260 12.75 7.03 -15.80
C SER A 260 12.72 7.55 -17.25
N HIS A 261 13.09 6.70 -18.21
CA HIS A 261 13.20 7.06 -19.63
C HIS A 261 11.91 7.62 -20.25
N TYR A 262 10.78 7.36 -19.67
CA TYR A 262 9.45 7.82 -20.10
C TYR A 262 9.00 9.11 -19.40
N ALA A 263 9.67 9.54 -18.33
CA ALA A 263 9.15 10.59 -17.47
C ALA A 263 9.79 11.97 -17.78
N LYS A 264 8.94 12.99 -17.90
CA LYS A 264 9.34 14.40 -17.96
C LYS A 264 9.61 14.96 -16.57
N ARG A 265 8.84 14.54 -15.57
CA ARG A 265 8.94 14.94 -14.16
C ARG A 265 8.33 13.83 -13.30
N THR A 266 8.94 13.53 -12.15
CA THR A 266 8.43 12.62 -11.15
C THR A 266 8.58 13.22 -9.77
N VAL A 267 7.52 13.13 -8.97
CA VAL A 267 7.50 13.53 -7.57
C VAL A 267 6.98 12.37 -6.74
N ASP A 268 7.75 11.94 -5.74
CA ASP A 268 7.31 10.93 -4.79
C ASP A 268 6.71 11.60 -3.54
N ILE A 269 5.63 11.00 -3.06
CA ILE A 269 5.18 11.17 -1.69
C ILE A 269 5.92 10.12 -0.88
N GLU A 270 6.80 10.55 0.01
CA GLU A 270 7.56 9.68 0.89
C GLU A 270 7.01 9.75 2.32
N TYR A 271 7.05 8.62 3.02
CA TYR A 271 6.68 8.50 4.43
C TYR A 271 7.90 8.18 5.30
N ARG A 272 7.93 8.73 6.51
CA ARG A 272 8.97 8.53 7.53
C ARG A 272 8.84 7.15 8.21
N PHE A 273 9.35 6.10 7.55
CA PHE A 273 9.33 4.74 8.11
C PHE A 273 10.35 4.53 9.22
N GLY A 274 11.43 5.31 9.25
CA GLY A 274 12.52 5.15 10.23
C GLY A 274 13.39 3.93 9.95
N PHE A 275 13.66 3.60 8.69
CA PHE A 275 14.56 2.52 8.33
C PHE A 275 16.01 2.80 8.72
N SER A 276 16.77 1.73 8.99
CA SER A 276 18.23 1.86 9.15
C SER A 276 18.86 2.29 7.82
N GLY A 277 19.48 3.48 7.80
CA GLY A 277 20.14 4.03 6.62
C GLY A 277 19.28 5.00 5.78
N SER A 278 17.95 4.98 5.92
CA SER A 278 17.06 5.97 5.29
C SER A 278 15.85 6.22 6.17
N GLU A 279 15.62 7.45 6.56
CA GLU A 279 14.48 7.81 7.40
C GLU A 279 13.15 7.71 6.65
N PHE A 280 13.16 8.13 5.37
CA PHE A 280 12.01 8.16 4.49
C PHE A 280 12.06 7.04 3.45
N GLY A 281 10.89 6.66 2.96
CA GLY A 281 10.72 5.74 1.85
C GLY A 281 9.50 6.10 1.02
N GLU A 282 9.61 5.84 -0.28
CA GLU A 282 8.56 6.09 -1.27
C GLU A 282 7.27 5.35 -0.89
N LEU A 283 6.17 6.10 -0.87
CA LEU A 283 4.82 5.61 -0.62
C LEU A 283 3.99 5.61 -1.91
N GLU A 284 4.10 6.69 -2.69
CA GLU A 284 3.42 6.87 -3.97
C GLU A 284 4.27 7.72 -4.89
N GLY A 285 4.49 7.29 -6.13
CA GLY A 285 5.09 8.09 -7.18
C GLY A 285 4.03 8.78 -8.04
N ILE A 286 4.25 10.04 -8.41
CA ILE A 286 3.41 10.76 -9.37
C ILE A 286 4.30 11.19 -10.54
N ALA A 287 4.14 10.54 -11.70
CA ALA A 287 4.95 10.77 -12.88
C ALA A 287 4.16 11.49 -13.99
N ASN A 288 4.83 12.42 -14.66
CA ASN A 288 4.39 12.93 -15.97
C ASN A 288 5.09 12.10 -17.04
N ARG A 289 4.39 11.16 -17.64
CA ARG A 289 4.91 10.17 -18.61
C ARG A 289 4.87 10.68 -20.05
N THR A 290 4.37 11.88 -20.28
CA THR A 290 4.13 12.44 -21.63
C THR A 290 3.27 11.49 -22.48
N ASP A 291 3.51 11.39 -23.78
CA ASP A 291 2.85 10.49 -24.71
C ASP A 291 3.61 9.18 -24.97
N PHE A 292 4.67 8.92 -24.20
CA PHE A 292 5.61 7.82 -24.44
C PHE A 292 4.91 6.47 -24.60
N ASP A 293 4.10 6.06 -23.65
CA ASP A 293 3.49 4.72 -23.64
C ASP A 293 2.49 4.52 -24.79
N LEU A 294 1.60 5.48 -25.02
CA LEU A 294 0.63 5.38 -26.10
C LEU A 294 1.31 5.39 -27.49
N THR A 295 2.37 6.19 -27.63
CA THR A 295 3.16 6.26 -28.86
C THR A 295 3.90 4.95 -29.13
N THR A 296 4.60 4.39 -28.14
CA THR A 296 5.35 3.14 -28.32
C THR A 296 4.42 1.95 -28.55
N HIS A 297 3.31 1.85 -27.82
CA HIS A 297 2.31 0.81 -28.08
C HIS A 297 1.64 0.94 -29.45
N SER A 298 1.37 2.16 -29.91
CA SER A 298 0.87 2.38 -31.28
C SER A 298 1.85 1.86 -32.33
N GLN A 299 3.14 2.20 -32.18
CA GLN A 299 4.20 1.77 -33.11
C GLN A 299 4.40 0.24 -33.13
N HIS A 300 4.47 -0.38 -31.95
CA HIS A 300 4.71 -1.82 -31.81
C HIS A 300 3.52 -2.69 -32.18
N SER A 301 2.30 -2.22 -31.94
CA SER A 301 1.07 -2.97 -32.25
C SER A 301 0.51 -2.69 -33.66
N GLY A 302 0.81 -1.53 -34.22
CA GLY A 302 0.18 -1.01 -35.43
C GLY A 302 -1.23 -0.46 -35.19
N THR A 303 -1.67 -0.33 -33.94
CA THR A 303 -2.98 0.21 -33.57
C THR A 303 -2.84 1.68 -33.21
N ASP A 304 -3.65 2.57 -33.82
CA ASP A 304 -3.66 4.01 -33.50
C ASP A 304 -4.30 4.24 -32.12
N LEU A 305 -3.51 4.70 -31.15
CA LEU A 305 -3.95 5.08 -29.80
C LEU A 305 -4.06 6.59 -29.62
N SER A 306 -4.15 7.37 -30.71
CA SER A 306 -4.42 8.78 -30.67
C SER A 306 -5.89 9.07 -30.32
N TYR A 307 -6.15 10.25 -29.74
CA TYR A 307 -7.49 10.78 -29.53
C TYR A 307 -7.87 11.72 -30.69
N PHE A 308 -9.09 11.60 -31.19
CA PHE A 308 -9.65 12.54 -32.15
C PHE A 308 -10.55 13.55 -31.43
N ASP A 309 -10.11 14.80 -31.35
CA ASP A 309 -10.91 15.89 -30.78
C ASP A 309 -11.93 16.41 -31.81
N GLN A 310 -13.19 16.05 -31.58
CA GLN A 310 -14.28 16.48 -32.48
C GLN A 310 -14.50 17.98 -32.50
N ASN A 311 -14.17 18.71 -31.42
CA ASN A 311 -14.36 20.15 -31.35
C ASN A 311 -13.27 20.89 -32.15
N LYS A 312 -12.02 20.40 -32.06
CA LYS A 312 -10.86 20.97 -32.74
C LYS A 312 -10.64 20.40 -34.13
N GLN A 313 -11.33 19.29 -34.48
CA GLN A 313 -11.15 18.54 -35.74
C GLN A 313 -9.70 18.11 -35.97
N GLU A 314 -8.99 17.75 -34.91
CA GLU A 314 -7.60 17.33 -34.94
C GLU A 314 -7.35 16.06 -34.13
N ARG A 315 -6.24 15.37 -34.42
CA ARG A 315 -5.77 14.21 -33.67
C ARG A 315 -4.51 14.55 -32.88
N TRP A 316 -4.42 14.01 -31.66
CA TRP A 316 -3.23 14.12 -30.84
C TRP A 316 -3.13 12.88 -29.93
N VAL A 317 -1.90 12.57 -29.50
CA VAL A 317 -1.66 11.52 -28.52
C VAL A 317 -1.75 12.14 -27.15
N PRO A 318 -2.60 11.62 -26.24
CA PRO A 318 -2.69 12.14 -24.89
C PRO A 318 -1.36 12.06 -24.13
N TYR A 319 -1.07 13.09 -23.34
CA TYR A 319 -0.07 13.01 -22.29
C TYR A 319 -0.66 12.32 -21.06
N VAL A 320 0.17 11.66 -20.27
CA VAL A 320 -0.27 10.82 -19.16
C VAL A 320 0.33 11.32 -17.85
N ILE A 321 -0.54 11.49 -16.86
CA ILE A 321 -0.13 11.70 -15.46
C ILE A 321 -0.47 10.42 -14.69
N GLU A 322 0.53 9.83 -14.04
CA GLU A 322 0.46 8.56 -13.34
C GLU A 322 0.64 8.75 -11.83
N PRO A 323 -0.39 8.79 -11.02
CA PRO A 323 -0.32 8.51 -9.59
C PRO A 323 -0.30 6.99 -9.36
N ALA A 324 0.79 6.48 -8.78
CA ALA A 324 1.03 5.05 -8.55
C ALA A 324 1.38 4.79 -7.08
N ALA A 325 0.40 4.37 -6.30
CA ALA A 325 0.55 4.07 -4.89
C ALA A 325 0.86 2.58 -4.65
N GLY A 326 1.86 2.31 -3.81
CA GLY A 326 2.10 0.98 -3.28
C GLY A 326 1.09 0.64 -2.17
N LEU A 327 0.07 -0.18 -2.45
CA LEU A 327 -0.91 -0.59 -1.42
C LEU A 327 -0.22 -1.28 -0.25
N THR A 328 0.72 -2.17 -0.51
CA THR A 328 1.50 -2.88 0.51
C THR A 328 2.28 -1.91 1.42
N ARG A 329 2.88 -0.87 0.82
CA ARG A 329 3.57 0.21 1.54
C ARG A 329 2.59 1.08 2.31
N SER A 330 1.41 1.37 1.74
CA SER A 330 0.34 2.13 2.41
C SER A 330 -0.16 1.40 3.67
N VAL A 331 -0.37 0.08 3.62
CA VAL A 331 -0.70 -0.72 4.81
C VAL A 331 0.35 -0.53 5.90
N MET A 332 1.63 -0.58 5.53
CA MET A 332 2.73 -0.39 6.49
C MET A 332 2.74 1.03 7.07
N ALA A 333 2.59 2.06 6.23
CA ALA A 333 2.58 3.45 6.66
C ALA A 333 1.43 3.73 7.64
N PHE A 334 0.21 3.31 7.32
CA PHE A 334 -0.94 3.46 8.22
C PHE A 334 -0.75 2.72 9.56
N LEU A 335 -0.14 1.53 9.57
CA LEU A 335 0.17 0.83 10.82
C LEU A 335 1.23 1.55 11.65
N VAL A 336 2.30 2.05 11.02
CA VAL A 336 3.39 2.76 11.71
C VAL A 336 2.90 4.09 12.26
N ASP A 337 2.12 4.83 11.47
CA ASP A 337 1.60 6.14 11.88
C ASP A 337 0.57 6.03 13.02
N ALA A 338 -0.31 5.04 12.92
CA ALA A 338 -1.35 4.80 13.92
C ALA A 338 -0.84 4.25 15.26
N TYR A 339 0.38 3.68 15.30
CA TYR A 339 0.91 3.07 16.53
C TYR A 339 1.22 4.09 17.59
N ALA A 340 0.66 3.89 18.78
CA ALA A 340 0.95 4.71 19.95
C ALA A 340 0.99 3.86 21.23
N GLU A 341 1.76 4.35 22.20
CA GLU A 341 1.75 3.86 23.57
C GLU A 341 1.33 5.01 24.49
N ASP A 342 0.32 4.79 25.31
CA ASP A 342 -0.16 5.73 26.28
C ASP A 342 -0.54 5.05 27.61
N GLU A 343 -1.23 5.74 28.49
CA GLU A 343 -1.68 5.23 29.77
C GLU A 343 -3.20 5.22 29.83
N ALA A 344 -3.75 4.20 30.44
CA ALA A 344 -5.18 4.09 30.65
C ALA A 344 -5.52 3.69 32.08
N PRO A 345 -6.63 4.21 32.62
CA PRO A 345 -7.11 3.86 33.97
C PRO A 345 -7.28 2.35 34.14
N ASN A 346 -6.91 1.84 35.29
CA ASN A 346 -7.15 0.46 35.68
C ASN A 346 -8.18 0.34 36.80
N THR A 347 -8.67 -0.87 37.06
CA THR A 347 -9.70 -1.15 38.06
C THR A 347 -9.24 -0.96 39.52
N LYS A 348 -7.93 -0.73 39.72
CA LYS A 348 -7.34 -0.53 41.07
C LYS A 348 -7.12 0.95 41.41
N GLY A 349 -7.60 1.87 40.54
CA GLY A 349 -7.42 3.31 40.73
C GLY A 349 -6.06 3.87 40.31
N GLY A 350 -5.23 3.05 39.62
CA GLY A 350 -3.99 3.45 39.00
C GLY A 350 -4.11 3.50 37.45
N VAL A 351 -2.95 3.57 36.79
CA VAL A 351 -2.85 3.54 35.32
C VAL A 351 -2.02 2.34 34.88
N ASP A 352 -2.35 1.79 33.73
CA ASP A 352 -1.58 0.75 33.03
C ASP A 352 -1.14 1.27 31.67
N LYS A 353 0.04 0.85 31.20
CA LYS A 353 0.47 1.11 29.83
C LYS A 353 -0.52 0.49 28.84
N ARG A 354 -0.87 1.28 27.82
CA ARG A 354 -1.75 0.87 26.73
C ARG A 354 -1.03 0.99 25.39
N THR A 355 -1.03 -0.10 24.61
CA THR A 355 -0.71 -0.06 23.18
C THR A 355 -2.00 0.16 22.41
N VAL A 356 -2.01 1.09 21.48
CA VAL A 356 -3.17 1.42 20.67
C VAL A 356 -2.78 1.69 19.21
N LEU A 357 -3.60 1.22 18.27
CA LEU A 357 -3.55 1.64 16.87
C LEU A 357 -4.62 2.72 16.64
N ARG A 358 -4.21 3.96 16.44
CA ARG A 358 -5.10 5.11 16.19
C ARG A 358 -5.44 5.23 14.70
N LEU A 359 -5.83 4.11 14.10
CA LEU A 359 -6.28 4.08 12.70
C LEU A 359 -7.51 4.97 12.51
N ASP A 360 -7.58 5.68 11.38
CA ASP A 360 -8.82 6.31 10.95
C ASP A 360 -9.97 5.28 10.96
N ARG A 361 -11.16 5.70 11.38
CA ARG A 361 -12.33 4.83 11.55
C ARG A 361 -12.70 4.13 10.24
N ARG A 362 -12.47 4.78 9.09
CA ARG A 362 -12.68 4.24 7.75
C ARG A 362 -11.74 3.07 7.46
N LEU A 363 -10.52 3.08 8.01
CA LEU A 363 -9.49 2.07 7.79
C LEU A 363 -9.53 0.93 8.81
N ALA A 364 -10.07 1.16 10.02
CA ALA A 364 -10.09 0.17 11.09
C ALA A 364 -10.63 -1.20 10.63
N PRO A 365 -9.90 -2.31 10.84
CA PRO A 365 -10.32 -3.65 10.43
C PRO A 365 -11.67 -4.07 11.03
N VAL A 366 -11.81 -3.85 12.32
CA VAL A 366 -13.05 -4.07 13.08
C VAL A 366 -13.65 -2.69 13.41
N LYS A 367 -14.91 -2.47 13.06
CA LYS A 367 -15.57 -1.17 13.22
C LYS A 367 -16.11 -0.95 14.63
N ALA A 368 -16.61 -2.00 15.24
CA ALA A 368 -17.00 -1.98 16.64
C ALA A 368 -16.86 -3.38 17.25
N ALA A 369 -16.67 -3.44 18.56
CA ALA A 369 -16.68 -4.69 19.31
C ALA A 369 -17.83 -4.69 20.32
N VAL A 370 -18.65 -5.75 20.33
CA VAL A 370 -19.73 -5.92 21.31
C VAL A 370 -19.24 -6.82 22.43
N LEU A 371 -19.24 -6.28 23.64
CA LEU A 371 -18.62 -6.86 24.83
C LEU A 371 -19.64 -6.95 25.98
N PRO A 372 -20.07 -8.14 26.43
CA PRO A 372 -20.85 -8.21 27.66
C PRO A 372 -19.97 -7.80 28.85
N LEU A 373 -20.47 -7.03 29.81
CA LEU A 373 -19.71 -6.57 30.98
C LEU A 373 -19.03 -7.75 31.71
N SER A 374 -19.76 -8.86 31.83
CA SER A 374 -19.26 -10.14 32.33
C SER A 374 -19.83 -11.29 31.50
N ARG A 375 -19.09 -12.41 31.45
CA ARG A 375 -19.58 -13.63 30.86
C ARG A 375 -20.60 -14.29 31.77
N ASN A 376 -21.88 -14.20 31.43
CA ASN A 376 -22.97 -14.87 32.14
C ASN A 376 -24.15 -15.17 31.23
N GLU A 377 -25.15 -15.90 31.75
CA GLU A 377 -26.29 -16.37 31.00
C GLU A 377 -27.27 -15.26 30.61
N GLN A 378 -27.23 -14.11 31.27
CA GLN A 378 -28.12 -12.99 31.00
C GLN A 378 -27.53 -12.03 29.94
N LEU A 379 -26.27 -11.64 30.07
CA LEU A 379 -25.64 -10.64 29.20
C LEU A 379 -25.10 -11.22 27.90
N SER A 380 -24.50 -12.43 27.94
CA SER A 380 -23.84 -13.00 26.77
C SER A 380 -24.78 -13.23 25.58
N PRO A 381 -26.04 -13.75 25.76
CA PRO A 381 -26.97 -13.88 24.65
C PRO A 381 -27.41 -12.54 24.04
N VAL A 382 -27.69 -11.53 24.88
CA VAL A 382 -28.06 -10.18 24.43
C VAL A 382 -26.94 -9.56 23.59
N ALA A 383 -25.71 -9.62 24.11
CA ALA A 383 -24.54 -9.11 23.41
C ALA A 383 -24.26 -9.85 22.08
N ARG A 384 -24.47 -11.18 22.02
CA ARG A 384 -24.33 -11.97 20.78
C ARG A 384 -25.38 -11.59 19.75
N ASN A 385 -26.62 -11.40 20.15
CA ASN A 385 -27.70 -10.99 19.26
C ASN A 385 -27.42 -9.60 18.70
N LEU A 386 -27.02 -8.66 19.54
CA LEU A 386 -26.63 -7.32 19.11
C LEU A 386 -25.45 -7.35 18.13
N ALA A 387 -24.40 -8.13 18.42
CA ALA A 387 -23.28 -8.31 17.51
C ALA A 387 -23.72 -8.91 16.15
N ALA A 388 -24.63 -9.87 16.17
CA ALA A 388 -25.16 -10.47 14.95
C ALA A 388 -25.96 -9.46 14.10
N GLU A 389 -26.77 -8.62 14.74
CA GLU A 389 -27.49 -7.54 14.07
C GLU A 389 -26.54 -6.53 13.41
N LEU A 390 -25.54 -6.03 14.17
CA LEU A 390 -24.59 -5.03 13.69
C LEU A 390 -23.67 -5.58 12.57
N ARG A 391 -23.40 -6.90 12.52
CA ARG A 391 -22.65 -7.55 11.44
C ARG A 391 -23.33 -7.44 10.07
N GLY A 392 -24.61 -7.19 10.02
CA GLY A 392 -25.29 -6.88 8.77
C GLY A 392 -24.83 -5.59 8.10
N PHE A 393 -24.09 -4.73 8.81
CA PHE A 393 -23.65 -3.42 8.34
C PHE A 393 -22.13 -3.25 8.34
N TRP A 394 -21.43 -3.83 9.34
CA TRP A 394 -20.00 -3.63 9.55
C TRP A 394 -19.30 -4.90 10.00
N ASN A 395 -17.96 -4.92 9.91
CA ASN A 395 -17.16 -5.94 10.56
C ASN A 395 -17.17 -5.71 12.08
N ILE A 396 -17.84 -6.59 12.80
CA ILE A 396 -18.09 -6.52 14.26
C ILE A 396 -17.44 -7.69 14.96
N ASP A 397 -16.60 -7.40 15.96
CA ASP A 397 -16.08 -8.40 16.88
C ASP A 397 -17.05 -8.66 18.06
N PHE A 398 -16.94 -9.84 18.64
CA PHE A 398 -17.60 -10.22 19.88
C PHE A 398 -16.59 -10.94 20.79
N ASP A 399 -16.44 -10.44 22.00
CA ASP A 399 -15.50 -11.01 22.97
C ASP A 399 -16.11 -11.05 24.37
N ASP A 400 -16.22 -12.26 24.96
CA ASP A 400 -16.67 -12.49 26.33
C ASP A 400 -15.60 -13.12 27.24
N ALA A 401 -14.33 -13.18 26.75
CA ALA A 401 -13.24 -13.86 27.45
C ALA A 401 -12.45 -12.94 28.38
N GLY A 402 -12.47 -13.21 29.66
CA GLY A 402 -11.74 -12.47 30.68
C GLY A 402 -12.41 -11.16 31.14
N ALA A 403 -11.71 -10.32 31.87
CA ALA A 403 -12.22 -9.07 32.41
C ALA A 403 -12.43 -8.02 31.32
N ILE A 404 -13.44 -7.16 31.44
CA ILE A 404 -13.80 -6.13 30.47
C ILE A 404 -12.64 -5.20 30.11
N GLY A 405 -11.84 -4.79 31.07
CA GLY A 405 -10.66 -3.95 30.83
C GLY A 405 -9.61 -4.61 29.91
N ARG A 406 -9.40 -5.94 30.00
CA ARG A 406 -8.51 -6.66 29.10
C ARG A 406 -9.09 -6.75 27.68
N ARG A 407 -10.42 -6.86 27.56
CA ARG A 407 -11.10 -6.86 26.27
C ARG A 407 -10.99 -5.51 25.57
N TYR A 408 -11.15 -4.39 26.29
CA TYR A 408 -10.87 -3.06 25.75
C TYR A 408 -9.42 -2.96 25.23
N ARG A 409 -8.42 -3.47 25.99
CA ARG A 409 -7.02 -3.43 25.55
C ARG A 409 -6.78 -4.23 24.28
N ARG A 410 -7.43 -5.40 24.13
CA ARG A 410 -7.35 -6.18 22.87
C ARG A 410 -7.91 -5.41 21.68
N GLN A 411 -8.99 -4.67 21.87
CA GLN A 411 -9.61 -3.85 20.83
C GLN A 411 -8.79 -2.59 20.52
N ASP A 412 -8.23 -1.94 21.54
CA ASP A 412 -7.31 -0.80 21.38
C ASP A 412 -6.09 -1.21 20.51
N GLU A 413 -5.48 -2.38 20.79
CA GLU A 413 -4.31 -2.90 20.04
C GLU A 413 -4.58 -3.21 18.56
N ILE A 414 -5.80 -3.51 18.17
CA ILE A 414 -6.17 -3.79 16.77
C ILE A 414 -6.83 -2.61 16.07
N GLY A 415 -6.99 -1.48 16.79
CA GLY A 415 -7.49 -0.24 16.22
C GLY A 415 -9.00 -0.14 16.11
N THR A 416 -9.77 -0.94 16.84
CA THR A 416 -11.24 -0.87 16.86
C THR A 416 -11.71 0.47 17.45
N PRO A 417 -12.43 1.33 16.70
CA PRO A 417 -12.76 2.68 17.17
C PRO A 417 -13.81 2.71 18.28
N PHE A 418 -14.71 1.74 18.34
CA PHE A 418 -15.80 1.69 19.31
C PHE A 418 -15.92 0.33 19.98
N CYS A 419 -16.09 0.35 21.32
CA CYS A 419 -16.48 -0.83 22.09
C CYS A 419 -17.88 -0.59 22.67
N VAL A 420 -18.81 -1.49 22.35
CA VAL A 420 -20.20 -1.47 22.78
C VAL A 420 -20.35 -2.46 23.95
N THR A 421 -20.55 -1.96 25.16
CA THR A 421 -20.67 -2.81 26.34
C THR A 421 -22.15 -3.02 26.70
N VAL A 422 -22.54 -4.28 26.78
CA VAL A 422 -23.82 -4.74 27.30
C VAL A 422 -23.64 -5.06 28.77
N ASP A 423 -24.34 -4.36 29.63
CA ASP A 423 -24.30 -4.48 31.09
C ASP A 423 -25.66 -4.85 31.69
N PHE A 424 -25.77 -4.92 33.00
CA PHE A 424 -27.03 -5.27 33.66
C PHE A 424 -28.10 -4.20 33.51
N ASP A 425 -27.70 -2.91 33.47
CA ASP A 425 -28.63 -1.81 33.26
C ASP A 425 -29.24 -1.88 31.84
N THR A 426 -28.52 -2.46 30.86
CA THR A 426 -29.02 -2.70 29.50
C THR A 426 -30.31 -3.54 29.48
N LEU A 427 -30.45 -4.47 30.45
CA LEU A 427 -31.64 -5.31 30.54
C LEU A 427 -32.89 -4.53 31.00
N GLU A 428 -32.66 -3.40 31.69
CA GLU A 428 -33.72 -2.55 32.23
C GLU A 428 -34.01 -1.35 31.32
N ASP A 429 -32.97 -0.63 30.87
CA ASP A 429 -33.12 0.63 30.16
C ASP A 429 -32.98 0.53 28.62
N GLN A 430 -32.71 -0.67 28.10
CA GLN A 430 -32.54 -0.93 26.67
C GLN A 430 -31.46 -0.01 26.03
N ALA A 431 -30.40 0.29 26.79
CA ALA A 431 -29.28 1.09 26.34
C ALA A 431 -27.95 0.36 26.58
N VAL A 432 -26.91 0.73 25.87
CA VAL A 432 -25.57 0.18 25.97
C VAL A 432 -24.56 1.28 26.21
N THR A 433 -23.41 0.94 26.79
CA THR A 433 -22.31 1.88 26.95
C THR A 433 -21.37 1.77 25.75
N VAL A 434 -21.22 2.87 25.00
CA VAL A 434 -20.28 2.96 23.88
C VAL A 434 -19.02 3.68 24.36
N ARG A 435 -17.87 2.99 24.28
CA ARG A 435 -16.54 3.55 24.60
C ARG A 435 -15.81 3.87 23.30
N GLU A 436 -15.33 5.10 23.19
CA GLU A 436 -14.48 5.53 22.10
C GLU A 436 -13.01 5.21 22.41
N ARG A 437 -12.25 4.71 21.40
CA ARG A 437 -10.87 4.23 21.53
C ARG A 437 -9.89 5.33 21.97
N ASP A 438 -9.93 6.49 21.30
CA ASP A 438 -8.87 7.49 21.42
C ASP A 438 -9.00 8.31 22.70
N THR A 439 -10.20 8.77 23.02
CA THR A 439 -10.51 9.55 24.22
C THR A 439 -10.81 8.69 25.46
N MET A 440 -11.15 7.41 25.24
CA MET A 440 -11.65 6.48 26.26
C MET A 440 -12.97 6.95 26.93
N GLN A 441 -13.60 7.99 26.39
CA GLN A 441 -14.89 8.46 26.86
C GLN A 441 -15.98 7.41 26.61
N GLN A 442 -16.96 7.39 27.51
CA GLN A 442 -18.08 6.46 27.47
C GLN A 442 -19.39 7.24 27.44
N GLU A 443 -20.28 6.82 26.57
CA GLU A 443 -21.61 7.39 26.41
C GLU A 443 -22.67 6.30 26.47
N ARG A 444 -23.80 6.59 27.10
CA ARG A 444 -24.96 5.69 27.14
C ARG A 444 -25.83 5.93 25.93
N VAL A 445 -26.04 4.91 25.11
CA VAL A 445 -26.77 4.98 23.84
C VAL A 445 -27.87 3.93 23.83
N SER A 446 -29.11 4.33 23.55
CA SER A 446 -30.23 3.38 23.45
C SER A 446 -30.07 2.47 22.22
N LEU A 447 -30.49 1.22 22.35
CA LEU A 447 -30.31 0.19 21.31
C LEU A 447 -30.96 0.59 19.97
N ASP A 448 -32.12 1.22 19.99
CA ASP A 448 -32.81 1.71 18.79
C ASP A 448 -32.03 2.79 18.03
N LYS A 449 -31.19 3.57 18.71
CA LYS A 449 -30.35 4.61 18.11
C LYS A 449 -28.93 4.17 17.78
N LEU A 450 -28.48 3.04 18.33
CA LEU A 450 -27.09 2.61 18.26
C LEU A 450 -26.56 2.49 16.82
N ARG A 451 -27.36 1.94 15.91
CA ARG A 451 -26.99 1.81 14.49
C ARG A 451 -26.76 3.19 13.84
N GLY A 452 -27.66 4.14 14.06
CA GLY A 452 -27.49 5.52 13.55
C GLY A 452 -26.26 6.19 14.17
N TYR A 453 -26.10 6.06 15.48
CA TYR A 453 -24.95 6.59 16.23
C TYR A 453 -23.59 6.11 15.69
N LEU A 454 -23.48 4.80 15.48
CA LEU A 454 -22.26 4.20 14.89
C LEU A 454 -22.10 4.61 13.41
N GLY A 455 -23.19 4.62 12.64
CA GLY A 455 -23.21 4.95 11.23
C GLY A 455 -22.66 6.36 10.95
N GLU A 456 -23.13 7.35 11.67
CA GLU A 456 -22.67 8.74 11.56
C GLU A 456 -21.16 8.88 11.86
N ARG A 457 -20.65 8.09 12.81
CA ARG A 457 -19.26 8.16 13.26
C ARG A 457 -18.29 7.32 12.45
N LEU A 458 -18.75 6.26 11.80
CA LEU A 458 -17.93 5.34 11.01
C LEU A 458 -17.75 5.76 9.55
N ILE A 459 -18.63 6.59 9.02
CA ILE A 459 -18.52 7.09 7.64
C ILE A 459 -17.45 8.18 7.54
N GLY A 460 -17.08 8.80 8.64
CA GLY A 460 -16.26 10.01 8.67
C GLY A 460 -17.12 11.22 8.30
N ALA A 461 -17.22 12.17 9.19
CA ALA A 461 -17.91 13.44 8.94
C ALA A 461 -17.15 14.25 7.90
#